data_54309eb882e203fed6f7322118d9db97
#
_entry.id   54309eb882e203fed6f7322118d9db97
#
_cell.length_a   1.000
_cell.length_b   1.000
_cell.length_c   1.000
_cell.angle_alpha   90.00
_cell.angle_beta   90.00
_cell.angle_gamma   90.00
#
_symmetry.space_group_name_H-M   'P 1'
#
loop_
_entity.id
_entity.type
_entity.pdbx_description
1 polymer ?
#
loop_
_entity_poly.entity_id
_entity_poly.type
_entity_poly.pdbx_seq_one_letter_code
_entity_poly.pdbx_strand_id
1 'polypeptide(L)'
;MRAALILLPLVALAACGTPRERCINEVTSNQRTLYALIAETQANIDRGYALAERSEVVTIDRTCTQTLESGEEVRFPCDEVMTREYKVPVAIDLNAEQAKLQSLLQRREAMASTVQDGINQCVAIHPE
;
A
#
# COMPACT_ATOMS: atom_id res chain seq x y z
N MET A 1 -32.45 5.54 44.25
CA MET A 1 -31.12 5.27 43.70
C MET A 1 -31.15 5.61 42.22
N ARG A 2 -30.58 6.72 41.83
CA ARG A 2 -30.57 7.21 40.44
C ARG A 2 -29.28 6.82 39.78
N ALA A 3 -29.31 5.82 38.89
CA ALA A 3 -28.16 5.43 38.08
C ALA A 3 -27.95 6.51 37.00
N ALA A 4 -26.88 7.30 37.18
CA ALA A 4 -26.41 8.24 36.17
C ALA A 4 -25.73 7.44 35.05
N LEU A 5 -26.40 7.29 33.90
CA LEU A 5 -25.79 6.81 32.67
C LEU A 5 -24.80 7.86 32.18
N ILE A 6 -23.53 7.62 32.40
CA ILE A 6 -22.44 8.40 31.79
C ILE A 6 -22.32 7.92 30.35
N LEU A 7 -22.99 8.63 29.43
CA LEU A 7 -22.72 8.52 28.00
C LEU A 7 -21.34 9.14 27.76
N LEU A 8 -20.33 8.29 27.62
CA LEU A 8 -19.04 8.71 27.06
C LEU A 8 -19.26 9.02 25.57
N PRO A 9 -19.02 10.26 25.11
CA PRO A 9 -18.97 10.51 23.68
C PRO A 9 -17.71 9.80 23.14
N LEU A 10 -17.89 8.74 22.37
CA LEU A 10 -16.88 8.22 21.49
C LEU A 10 -16.56 9.32 20.48
N VAL A 11 -15.58 10.15 20.79
CA VAL A 11 -14.96 11.04 19.81
C VAL A 11 -14.30 10.12 18.79
N ALA A 12 -14.99 9.88 17.68
CA ALA A 12 -14.38 9.29 16.51
C ALA A 12 -13.22 10.22 16.13
N LEU A 13 -11.99 9.82 16.47
CA LEU A 13 -10.78 10.40 15.90
C LEU A 13 -10.88 10.15 14.40
N ALA A 14 -11.47 11.11 13.69
CA ALA A 14 -11.33 11.20 12.26
C ALA A 14 -9.83 11.37 12.00
N ALA A 15 -9.18 10.29 11.59
CA ALA A 15 -7.78 10.27 11.18
C ALA A 15 -7.62 10.97 9.82
N CYS A 16 -8.13 12.19 9.72
CA CYS A 16 -7.82 13.14 8.68
C CYS A 16 -6.56 13.86 9.14
N GLY A 17 -5.41 13.52 8.55
CA GLY A 17 -4.16 14.20 8.83
C GLY A 17 -4.34 15.72 8.78
N THR A 18 -3.57 16.43 9.61
CA THR A 18 -3.58 17.90 9.67
C THR A 18 -3.27 18.50 8.29
N PRO A 19 -3.63 19.75 8.01
CA PRO A 19 -3.26 20.44 6.77
C PRO A 19 -1.74 20.39 6.52
N ARG A 20 -0.93 20.51 7.57
CA ARG A 20 0.53 20.37 7.51
C ARG A 20 0.94 18.98 7.05
N GLU A 21 0.41 17.92 7.66
CA GLU A 21 0.72 16.54 7.30
C GLU A 21 0.33 16.21 5.84
N ARG A 22 -0.82 16.70 5.38
CA ARG A 22 -1.25 16.54 3.99
C ARG A 22 -0.29 17.20 3.02
N CYS A 23 0.12 18.45 3.29
CA CYS A 23 1.10 19.18 2.51
C CYS A 23 2.44 18.43 2.46
N ILE A 24 2.98 18.00 3.61
CA ILE A 24 4.23 17.23 3.69
C ILE A 24 4.11 15.90 2.94
N ASN A 25 2.99 15.20 3.07
CA ASN A 25 2.73 13.95 2.37
C ASN A 25 2.73 14.11 0.85
N GLU A 26 2.17 15.21 0.35
CA GLU A 26 2.17 15.52 -1.08
C GLU A 26 3.60 15.81 -1.58
N VAL A 27 4.34 16.69 -0.92
CA VAL A 27 5.72 17.05 -1.26
C VAL A 27 6.65 15.83 -1.23
N THR A 28 6.46 14.92 -0.26
CA THR A 28 7.32 13.74 -0.10
C THR A 28 6.86 12.51 -0.89
N SER A 29 5.73 12.55 -1.60
CA SER A 29 5.16 11.40 -2.30
C SER A 29 6.10 10.81 -3.35
N ASN A 30 6.69 11.65 -4.19
CA ASN A 30 7.65 11.26 -5.21
C ASN A 30 8.95 10.71 -4.60
N GLN A 31 9.39 11.25 -3.47
CA GLN A 31 10.55 10.77 -2.75
C GLN A 31 10.32 9.35 -2.20
N ARG A 32 9.14 9.07 -1.63
CA ARG A 32 8.79 7.71 -1.17
C ARG A 32 8.77 6.71 -2.31
N THR A 33 8.21 7.09 -3.46
CA THR A 33 8.23 6.24 -4.67
C THR A 33 9.65 5.96 -5.12
N LEU A 34 10.52 6.99 -5.13
CA LEU A 34 11.94 6.83 -5.49
C LEU A 34 12.66 5.88 -4.54
N TYR A 35 12.44 5.99 -3.23
CA TYR A 35 13.02 5.08 -2.24
C TYR A 35 12.53 3.63 -2.42
N ALA A 36 11.26 3.44 -2.72
CA ALA A 36 10.73 2.11 -3.01
C ALA A 36 11.40 1.48 -4.25
N LEU A 37 11.60 2.26 -5.32
CA LEU A 37 12.31 1.81 -6.52
C LEU A 37 13.79 1.49 -6.25
N ILE A 38 14.47 2.29 -5.43
CA ILE A 38 15.86 2.01 -5.01
C ILE A 38 15.91 0.69 -4.25
N ALA A 39 15.04 0.50 -3.28
CA ALA A 39 14.99 -0.72 -2.47
C ALA A 39 14.68 -1.96 -3.32
N GLU A 40 13.73 -1.86 -4.24
CA GLU A 40 13.39 -2.96 -5.16
C GLU A 40 14.57 -3.30 -6.09
N THR A 41 15.20 -2.28 -6.71
CA THR A 41 16.35 -2.48 -7.60
C THR A 41 17.51 -3.11 -6.85
N GLN A 42 17.82 -2.65 -5.65
CA GLN A 42 18.84 -3.26 -4.79
C GLN A 42 18.52 -4.71 -4.46
N ALA A 43 17.28 -5.00 -4.07
CA ALA A 43 16.83 -6.35 -3.77
C ALA A 43 16.90 -7.28 -5.02
N ASN A 44 16.62 -6.77 -6.22
CA ASN A 44 16.77 -7.53 -7.46
C ASN A 44 18.24 -7.89 -7.73
N ILE A 45 19.16 -6.94 -7.52
CA ILE A 45 20.60 -7.18 -7.67
C ILE A 45 21.08 -8.22 -6.66
N ASP A 46 20.69 -8.09 -5.39
CA ASP A 46 21.11 -8.98 -4.31
C ASP A 46 20.61 -10.43 -4.52
N ARG A 47 19.40 -10.60 -5.08
CA ARG A 47 18.84 -11.91 -5.41
C ARG A 47 19.36 -12.48 -6.73
N GLY A 48 19.78 -11.64 -7.67
CA GLY A 48 20.15 -12.02 -9.03
C GLY A 48 18.94 -12.21 -9.97
N TYR A 49 17.71 -11.87 -9.52
CA TYR A 49 16.49 -11.92 -10.31
C TYR A 49 15.46 -10.89 -9.81
N ALA A 50 14.55 -10.48 -10.68
CA ALA A 50 13.40 -9.66 -10.28
C ALA A 50 12.18 -10.53 -9.95
N LEU A 51 11.21 -9.94 -9.28
CA LEU A 51 9.91 -10.55 -9.00
C LEU A 51 8.84 -9.83 -9.82
N ALA A 52 8.23 -10.53 -10.77
CA ALA A 52 7.09 -10.03 -11.53
C ALA A 52 5.78 -10.46 -10.89
N GLU A 53 4.83 -9.55 -10.78
CA GLU A 53 3.48 -9.87 -10.33
C GLU A 53 2.71 -10.57 -11.45
N ARG A 54 2.02 -11.64 -11.08
CA ARG A 54 1.13 -12.40 -11.96
C ARG A 54 -0.20 -12.55 -11.26
N SER A 55 -1.26 -12.54 -12.05
CA SER A 55 -2.60 -12.85 -11.58
C SER A 55 -3.17 -14.05 -12.32
N GLU A 56 -3.89 -14.89 -11.60
CA GLU A 56 -4.64 -15.99 -12.18
C GLU A 56 -6.05 -16.01 -11.62
N VAL A 57 -7.00 -16.42 -12.43
CA VAL A 57 -8.37 -16.64 -12.00
C VAL A 57 -8.47 -18.10 -11.55
N VAL A 58 -8.85 -18.29 -10.28
CA VAL A 58 -9.04 -19.62 -9.69
C VAL A 58 -10.49 -19.80 -9.28
N THR A 59 -11.02 -21.00 -9.47
CA THR A 59 -12.32 -21.39 -8.97
C THR A 59 -12.12 -22.15 -7.66
N ILE A 60 -12.83 -21.74 -6.62
CA ILE A 60 -12.79 -22.39 -5.30
C ILE A 60 -14.13 -23.07 -5.07
N ASP A 61 -14.08 -24.37 -4.82
CA ASP A 61 -15.26 -25.14 -4.41
C ASP A 61 -15.71 -24.69 -3.02
N ARG A 62 -16.93 -24.19 -2.93
CA ARG A 62 -17.55 -23.82 -1.67
C ARG A 62 -18.87 -24.55 -1.48
N THR A 63 -19.32 -24.58 -0.24
CA THR A 63 -20.67 -25.05 0.12
C THR A 63 -21.48 -23.86 0.56
N CYS A 64 -22.55 -23.56 -0.16
CA CYS A 64 -23.53 -22.54 0.19
C CYS A 64 -24.70 -23.17 0.95
N THR A 65 -25.33 -22.38 1.82
CA THR A 65 -26.53 -22.76 2.53
C THR A 65 -27.66 -21.81 2.12
N GLN A 66 -28.82 -22.37 1.80
CA GLN A 66 -30.03 -21.61 1.51
C GLN A 66 -31.16 -22.10 2.39
N THR A 67 -31.88 -21.18 3.02
CA THR A 67 -33.10 -21.48 3.77
C THR A 67 -34.27 -21.44 2.82
N LEU A 68 -35.00 -22.55 2.74
CA LEU A 68 -36.24 -22.66 1.96
C LEU A 68 -37.41 -21.96 2.67
N GLU A 69 -38.48 -21.70 1.94
CA GLU A 69 -39.73 -21.11 2.53
C GLU A 69 -40.31 -21.97 3.64
N SER A 70 -40.02 -23.27 3.65
CA SER A 70 -40.41 -24.20 4.73
C SER A 70 -39.61 -24.00 6.02
N GLY A 71 -38.53 -23.18 6.01
CA GLY A 71 -37.60 -23.02 7.13
C GLY A 71 -36.49 -24.07 7.17
N GLU A 72 -36.43 -24.99 6.19
CA GLU A 72 -35.40 -26.00 6.09
C GLU A 72 -34.14 -25.40 5.45
N GLU A 73 -32.93 -25.71 6.01
CA GLU A 73 -31.65 -25.33 5.44
C GLU A 73 -31.14 -26.44 4.54
N VAL A 74 -30.91 -26.11 3.27
CA VAL A 74 -30.25 -27.00 2.30
C VAL A 74 -28.85 -26.48 1.97
N ARG A 75 -27.93 -27.43 1.88
CA ARG A 75 -26.54 -27.16 1.47
C ARG A 75 -26.32 -27.65 0.04
N PHE A 76 -25.68 -26.82 -0.75
CA PHE A 76 -25.35 -27.17 -2.13
C PHE A 76 -23.96 -26.66 -2.49
N PRO A 77 -23.24 -27.32 -3.43
CA PRO A 77 -21.99 -26.82 -3.94
C PRO A 77 -22.22 -25.50 -4.68
N CYS A 78 -21.39 -24.51 -4.40
CA CYS A 78 -21.38 -23.24 -5.10
C CYS A 78 -19.92 -22.84 -5.32
N ASP A 79 -19.56 -22.60 -6.58
CA ASP A 79 -18.21 -22.22 -6.94
C ASP A 79 -18.05 -20.70 -6.81
N GLU A 80 -16.95 -20.30 -6.21
CA GLU A 80 -16.55 -18.88 -6.14
C GLU A 80 -15.35 -18.65 -7.03
N VAL A 81 -15.47 -17.68 -7.92
CA VAL A 81 -14.36 -17.27 -8.79
C VAL A 81 -13.62 -16.12 -8.13
N MET A 82 -12.32 -16.29 -7.88
CA MET A 82 -11.48 -15.23 -7.33
C MET A 82 -10.20 -15.03 -8.14
N THR A 83 -9.66 -13.83 -8.10
CA THR A 83 -8.34 -13.54 -8.66
C THR A 83 -7.29 -13.68 -7.55
N ARG A 84 -6.29 -14.51 -7.80
CA ARG A 84 -5.13 -14.69 -6.93
C ARG A 84 -3.92 -14.02 -7.56
N GLU A 85 -3.25 -13.16 -6.80
CA GLU A 85 -1.99 -12.54 -7.20
C GLU A 85 -0.81 -13.28 -6.55
N TYR A 86 0.25 -13.48 -7.31
CA TYR A 86 1.47 -14.12 -6.87
C TYR A 86 2.68 -13.57 -7.60
N LYS A 87 3.87 -13.73 -6.99
CA LYS A 87 5.12 -13.23 -7.57
C LYS A 87 5.92 -14.38 -8.15
N VAL A 88 6.45 -14.19 -9.35
CA VAL A 88 7.31 -15.16 -10.06
C VAL A 88 8.68 -14.55 -10.31
N PRO A 89 9.76 -15.34 -10.18
CA PRO A 89 11.10 -14.89 -10.53
C PRO A 89 11.24 -14.70 -12.05
N VAL A 90 11.86 -13.60 -12.45
CA VAL A 90 12.18 -13.31 -13.85
C VAL A 90 13.66 -12.96 -13.97
N ALA A 91 14.30 -13.41 -15.05
CA ALA A 91 15.69 -13.12 -15.32
C ALA A 91 15.90 -11.61 -15.53
N ILE A 92 17.03 -11.08 -15.05
CA ILE A 92 17.43 -9.69 -15.20
C ILE A 92 18.84 -9.60 -15.77
N ASP A 93 19.16 -8.47 -16.39
CA ASP A 93 20.53 -8.08 -16.68
C ASP A 93 21.09 -7.31 -15.48
N LEU A 94 22.03 -7.92 -14.76
CA LEU A 94 22.64 -7.33 -13.56
C LEU A 94 23.36 -6.01 -13.84
N ASN A 95 24.01 -5.87 -15.01
CA ASN A 95 24.68 -4.62 -15.35
C ASN A 95 23.67 -3.49 -15.60
N ALA A 96 22.55 -3.80 -16.27
CA ALA A 96 21.46 -2.85 -16.48
C ALA A 96 20.80 -2.44 -15.15
N GLU A 97 20.56 -3.40 -14.23
CA GLU A 97 20.00 -3.11 -12.90
C GLU A 97 20.97 -2.26 -12.05
N GLN A 98 22.27 -2.50 -12.11
CA GLN A 98 23.28 -1.67 -11.43
C GLN A 98 23.31 -0.24 -11.98
N ALA A 99 23.27 -0.07 -13.31
CA ALA A 99 23.20 1.26 -13.93
C ALA A 99 21.90 2.00 -13.54
N LYS A 100 20.77 1.29 -13.49
CA LYS A 100 19.50 1.82 -13.00
C LYS A 100 19.60 2.27 -11.55
N LEU A 101 20.19 1.47 -10.66
CA LEU A 101 20.40 1.83 -9.26
C LEU A 101 21.21 3.12 -9.12
N GLN A 102 22.32 3.25 -9.85
CA GLN A 102 23.14 4.46 -9.83
C GLN A 102 22.34 5.70 -10.27
N SER A 103 21.55 5.59 -11.34
CA SER A 103 20.68 6.66 -11.81
C SER A 103 19.63 7.07 -10.76
N LEU A 104 19.01 6.10 -10.07
CA LEU A 104 18.05 6.36 -9.00
C LEU A 104 18.71 7.05 -7.79
N LEU A 105 19.93 6.66 -7.42
CA LEU A 105 20.69 7.29 -6.34
C LEU A 105 21.05 8.74 -6.68
N GLN A 106 21.49 9.02 -7.90
CA GLN A 106 21.74 10.41 -8.35
C GLN A 106 20.46 11.26 -8.29
N ARG A 107 19.33 10.69 -8.74
CA ARG A 107 18.04 11.38 -8.67
C ARG A 107 17.63 11.66 -7.23
N ARG A 108 17.87 10.74 -6.29
CA ARG A 108 17.63 10.96 -4.86
C ARG A 108 18.40 12.16 -4.33
N GLU A 109 19.67 12.28 -4.67
CA GLU A 109 20.51 13.41 -4.26
C GLU A 109 20.01 14.74 -4.85
N ALA A 110 19.67 14.73 -6.13
CA ALA A 110 19.13 15.93 -6.80
C ALA A 110 17.77 16.39 -6.23
N MET A 111 16.95 15.46 -5.71
CA MET A 111 15.67 15.79 -5.09
C MET A 111 15.77 16.29 -3.65
N ALA A 112 16.85 15.98 -2.93
CA ALA A 112 16.91 16.18 -1.48
C ALA A 112 16.66 17.64 -1.07
N SER A 113 17.29 18.61 -1.72
CA SER A 113 17.11 20.04 -1.42
C SER A 113 15.69 20.51 -1.72
N THR A 114 15.14 20.14 -2.87
CA THR A 114 13.79 20.54 -3.30
C THR A 114 12.72 20.01 -2.33
N VAL A 115 12.87 18.77 -1.88
CA VAL A 115 11.95 18.17 -0.90
C VAL A 115 12.06 18.87 0.45
N GLN A 116 13.28 19.18 0.90
CA GLN A 116 13.48 19.89 2.17
C GLN A 116 12.87 21.29 2.13
N ASP A 117 13.06 22.02 1.03
CA ASP A 117 12.48 23.34 0.82
C ASP A 117 10.94 23.26 0.82
N GLY A 118 10.36 22.25 0.16
CA GLY A 118 8.92 22.02 0.17
C GLY A 118 8.38 21.72 1.56
N ILE A 119 9.07 20.91 2.37
CA ILE A 119 8.70 20.63 3.77
C ILE A 119 8.73 21.94 4.59
N ASN A 120 9.77 22.75 4.44
CA ASN A 120 9.89 24.00 5.14
C ASN A 120 8.75 24.97 4.79
N GLN A 121 8.33 25.01 3.52
CA GLN A 121 7.16 25.77 3.06
C GLN A 121 5.86 25.26 3.70
N CYS A 122 5.65 23.94 3.75
CA CYS A 122 4.48 23.35 4.40
C CYS A 122 4.38 23.76 5.88
N VAL A 123 5.51 23.74 6.60
CA VAL A 123 5.60 24.15 8.00
C VAL A 123 5.30 25.64 8.16
N ALA A 124 5.78 26.49 7.24
CA ALA A 124 5.57 27.94 7.29
C ALA A 124 4.11 28.33 7.00
N ILE A 125 3.45 27.62 6.07
CA ILE A 125 2.06 27.91 5.66
C ILE A 125 1.05 27.36 6.68
N HIS A 126 1.38 26.25 7.32
CA HIS A 126 0.53 25.57 8.29
C HIS A 126 1.23 25.45 9.65
N PRO A 127 1.38 26.56 10.38
CA PRO A 127 1.87 26.52 11.76
C PRO A 127 0.88 25.76 12.64
N GLU A 128 1.37 24.94 13.58
CA GLU A 128 0.53 24.28 14.59
C GLU A 128 0.12 25.24 15.69
#